data_fa4b54e877dc352394e844be6e30ca36
#
_entry.id   fa4b54e877dc352394e844be6e30ca36
#
_cell.length_a   1.000
_cell.length_b   1.000
_cell.length_c   1.000
_cell.angle_alpha   90.00
_cell.angle_beta   90.00
_cell.angle_gamma   90.00
#
_symmetry.space_group_name_H-M   'P 1'
#
loop_
_entity.id
_entity.type
_entity.pdbx_description
1 polymer ?
#
loop_
_entity_poly.entity_id
_entity_poly.type
_entity_poly.pdbx_seq_one_letter_code
_entity_poly.pdbx_strand_id
1 'polypeptide(L)'
;EFRRVLFRSIGNEYAHTRHNIGFDVVNAFVQKNGGSFRVDRLAYVADVKWKGKTFICICPTTYVNLSGKAVKYWMDKEKISVENILVILDDLAVPLEKLRLRKGGSDGGHNGLKSIQEVLSTVDYPRLRFGIGNNFPKGHQSDFVLGKWKKEEEPLVKLKIDKSIEVIENFATQGVTFAMNQVNNHKF
;
A
#
# COMPACT_ATOMS: atom_id res chain seq x y z
N GLU A 1 5.66 1.87 22.67
CA GLU A 1 6.09 2.39 21.36
C GLU A 1 5.11 1.88 20.30
N PHE A 2 4.39 2.80 19.65
CA PHE A 2 3.39 2.45 18.64
C PHE A 2 4.11 2.17 17.31
N ARG A 3 4.24 0.90 16.92
CA ARG A 3 4.84 0.48 15.65
C ARG A 3 3.75 0.15 14.64
N ARG A 4 3.93 0.56 13.39
CA ARG A 4 3.00 0.28 12.29
C ARG A 4 3.76 -0.18 11.07
N VAL A 5 3.17 -1.08 10.28
CA VAL A 5 3.79 -1.62 9.07
C VAL A 5 3.01 -1.16 7.85
N LEU A 6 3.75 -0.70 6.84
CA LEU A 6 3.23 -0.34 5.52
C LEU A 6 3.78 -1.32 4.50
N PHE A 7 2.92 -1.90 3.68
CA PHE A 7 3.30 -2.95 2.74
C PHE A 7 3.00 -2.63 1.30
N ARG A 8 3.80 -3.29 0.43
CA ARG A 8 3.59 -3.29 -0.98
C ARG A 8 4.26 -4.44 -1.75
N SER A 9 3.84 -4.65 -3.00
CA SER A 9 4.27 -5.65 -3.97
C SER A 9 5.42 -5.18 -4.90
N ILE A 10 6.11 -6.05 -5.56
CA ILE A 10 7.51 -6.20 -6.00
C ILE A 10 8.02 -5.44 -7.22
N GLY A 11 9.38 -5.27 -7.28
CA GLY A 11 10.29 -5.38 -8.43
C GLY A 11 10.73 -4.05 -9.05
N ASN A 12 12.06 -3.80 -9.08
CA ASN A 12 12.66 -2.62 -9.72
C ASN A 12 12.34 -2.53 -11.23
N GLU A 13 12.12 -3.65 -11.90
CA GLU A 13 11.75 -3.71 -13.31
C GLU A 13 10.35 -3.12 -13.62
N TYR A 14 9.48 -3.05 -12.59
CA TYR A 14 8.13 -2.47 -12.68
C TYR A 14 8.03 -1.10 -11.97
N ALA A 15 9.15 -0.39 -11.78
CA ALA A 15 9.15 0.91 -11.14
C ALA A 15 8.21 1.89 -11.86
N HIS A 16 7.40 2.61 -11.07
CA HIS A 16 6.43 3.60 -11.55
C HIS A 16 5.34 3.05 -12.49
N THR A 17 5.04 1.75 -12.41
CA THR A 17 3.85 1.17 -13.04
C THR A 17 2.63 1.33 -12.14
N ARG A 18 1.41 1.15 -12.70
CA ARG A 18 0.18 1.17 -11.92
C ARG A 18 0.20 0.13 -10.79
N HIS A 19 0.73 -1.05 -11.07
CA HIS A 19 0.89 -2.11 -10.05
C HIS A 19 1.88 -1.71 -8.95
N ASN A 20 2.82 -0.80 -9.24
CA ASN A 20 3.83 -0.35 -8.31
C ASN A 20 3.44 0.88 -7.47
N ILE A 21 2.20 1.36 -7.57
CA ILE A 21 1.76 2.58 -6.89
C ILE A 21 1.88 2.52 -5.37
N GLY A 22 1.65 1.35 -4.76
CA GLY A 22 1.85 1.19 -3.32
C GLY A 22 3.28 1.50 -2.89
N PHE A 23 4.30 1.15 -3.71
CA PHE A 23 5.70 1.51 -3.46
C PHE A 23 5.93 3.01 -3.60
N ASP A 24 5.39 3.61 -4.62
CA ASP A 24 5.56 5.05 -4.83
C ASP A 24 4.98 5.83 -3.64
N VAL A 25 3.83 5.40 -3.08
CA VAL A 25 3.24 5.98 -1.86
C VAL A 25 4.14 5.78 -0.65
N VAL A 26 4.60 4.55 -0.40
CA VAL A 26 5.44 4.25 0.77
C VAL A 26 6.79 4.95 0.66
N ASN A 27 7.39 4.97 -0.54
CA ASN A 27 8.63 5.67 -0.79
C ASN A 27 8.49 7.19 -0.57
N ALA A 28 7.41 7.80 -1.07
CA ALA A 28 7.14 9.21 -0.85
C ALA A 28 6.98 9.54 0.64
N PHE A 29 6.30 8.69 1.42
CA PHE A 29 6.19 8.82 2.87
C PHE A 29 7.56 8.73 3.57
N VAL A 30 8.38 7.76 3.20
CA VAL A 30 9.74 7.57 3.74
C VAL A 30 10.61 8.78 3.44
N GLN A 31 10.63 9.25 2.20
CA GLN A 31 11.42 10.41 1.78
C GLN A 31 10.97 11.71 2.44
N LYS A 32 9.66 11.95 2.53
CA LYS A 32 9.07 13.13 3.23
C LYS A 32 9.58 13.24 4.66
N ASN A 33 9.85 12.11 5.31
CA ASN A 33 10.28 12.03 6.71
C ASN A 33 11.78 11.80 6.88
N GLY A 34 12.58 11.99 5.84
CA GLY A 34 14.04 11.87 5.87
C GLY A 34 14.57 10.46 6.08
N GLY A 35 13.73 9.43 5.85
CA GLY A 35 14.10 8.03 5.93
C GLY A 35 14.78 7.51 4.66
N SER A 36 15.36 6.34 4.76
CA SER A 36 15.95 5.60 3.63
C SER A 36 15.69 4.11 3.77
N PHE A 37 15.54 3.44 2.63
CA PHE A 37 15.41 1.99 2.60
C PHE A 37 16.76 1.28 2.74
N ARG A 38 16.76 0.16 3.45
CA ARG A 38 17.83 -0.84 3.47
C ARG A 38 17.28 -2.17 2.97
N VAL A 39 18.16 -3.00 2.42
CA VAL A 39 17.83 -4.39 2.11
C VAL A 39 17.85 -5.19 3.41
N ASP A 40 16.78 -5.91 3.68
CA ASP A 40 16.68 -6.81 4.83
C ASP A 40 15.88 -8.05 4.41
N ARG A 41 15.58 -8.94 5.34
CA ARG A 41 14.95 -10.23 5.04
C ARG A 41 13.58 -10.05 4.37
N LEU A 42 13.43 -10.58 3.18
CA LEU A 42 12.22 -10.61 2.35
C LEU A 42 11.71 -9.23 1.88
N ALA A 43 12.44 -8.13 2.17
CA ALA A 43 11.96 -6.79 1.85
C ALA A 43 13.07 -5.73 1.77
N TYR A 44 12.76 -4.62 1.08
CA TYR A 44 13.35 -3.33 1.41
C TYR A 44 12.60 -2.75 2.62
N VAL A 45 13.32 -2.26 3.59
CA VAL A 45 12.76 -1.80 4.87
C VAL A 45 13.27 -0.41 5.22
N ALA A 46 12.39 0.45 5.68
CA ALA A 46 12.74 1.74 6.25
C ALA A 46 12.04 1.95 7.60
N ASP A 47 12.77 2.45 8.57
CA ASP A 47 12.24 2.86 9.86
C ASP A 47 12.00 4.37 9.83
N VAL A 48 10.75 4.80 9.99
CA VAL A 48 10.37 6.21 9.96
C VAL A 48 9.81 6.60 11.32
N LYS A 49 10.39 7.67 11.90
CA LYS A 49 9.86 8.29 13.12
C LYS A 49 9.06 9.54 12.75
N TRP A 50 7.80 9.58 13.18
CA TRP A 50 6.92 10.72 12.93
C TRP A 50 5.96 10.94 14.11
N LYS A 51 5.98 12.14 14.69
CA LYS A 51 5.14 12.54 15.84
C LYS A 51 5.12 11.49 16.97
N GLY A 52 6.29 11.02 17.38
CA GLY A 52 6.44 10.04 18.46
C GLY A 52 6.01 8.61 18.11
N LYS A 53 5.70 8.33 16.86
CA LYS A 53 5.35 6.99 16.36
C LYS A 53 6.45 6.44 15.47
N THR A 54 6.66 5.14 15.49
CA THR A 54 7.59 4.44 14.60
C THR A 54 6.82 3.66 13.55
N PHE A 55 7.15 3.87 12.28
CA PHE A 55 6.63 3.12 11.15
C PHE A 55 7.72 2.19 10.63
N ILE A 56 7.38 0.94 10.44
CA ILE A 56 8.21 -0.03 9.72
C ILE A 56 7.65 -0.10 8.30
N CYS A 57 8.30 0.58 7.38
CA CYS A 57 7.89 0.64 5.98
C CYS A 57 8.51 -0.53 5.23
N ILE A 58 7.71 -1.38 4.62
CA ILE A 58 8.16 -2.63 4.01
C ILE A 58 7.73 -2.69 2.55
N CYS A 59 8.69 -2.94 1.68
CA CYS A 59 8.48 -3.26 0.28
C CYS A 59 9.00 -4.67 0.02
N PRO A 60 8.13 -5.72 -0.01
CA PRO A 60 8.57 -7.09 -0.22
C PRO A 60 9.45 -7.23 -1.47
N THR A 61 10.49 -8.06 -1.40
CA THR A 61 11.33 -8.44 -2.54
C THR A 61 10.95 -9.81 -3.10
N THR A 62 9.92 -10.43 -2.54
CA THR A 62 9.35 -11.71 -2.98
C THR A 62 8.42 -11.52 -4.18
N TYR A 63 8.07 -12.57 -4.89
CA TYR A 63 6.98 -12.51 -5.88
C TYR A 63 5.66 -12.09 -5.22
N VAL A 64 4.77 -11.42 -5.96
CA VAL A 64 3.48 -10.90 -5.46
C VAL A 64 2.69 -11.95 -4.69
N ASN A 65 2.62 -13.16 -5.21
CA ASN A 65 1.94 -14.30 -4.59
C ASN A 65 2.62 -14.84 -3.32
N LEU A 66 3.76 -14.27 -2.92
CA LEU A 66 4.50 -14.61 -1.69
C LEU A 66 4.60 -13.41 -0.73
N SER A 67 3.93 -12.31 -1.01
CA SER A 67 3.95 -11.08 -0.19
C SER A 67 3.56 -11.34 1.27
N GLY A 68 2.64 -12.26 1.52
CA GLY A 68 2.22 -12.65 2.87
C GLY A 68 3.35 -13.14 3.76
N LYS A 69 4.37 -13.79 3.19
CA LYS A 69 5.56 -14.25 3.96
C LYS A 69 6.36 -13.07 4.52
N ALA A 70 6.56 -12.04 3.71
CA ALA A 70 7.26 -10.83 4.16
C ALA A 70 6.45 -10.10 5.24
N VAL A 71 5.14 -9.94 5.02
CA VAL A 71 4.21 -9.33 5.97
C VAL A 71 4.28 -10.04 7.32
N LYS A 72 4.08 -11.36 7.34
CA LYS A 72 4.09 -12.17 8.55
C LYS A 72 5.42 -12.09 9.29
N TYR A 73 6.53 -12.23 8.56
CA TYR A 73 7.87 -12.14 9.15
C TYR A 73 8.08 -10.82 9.90
N TRP A 74 7.75 -9.70 9.26
CA TRP A 74 7.96 -8.38 9.86
C TRP A 74 6.97 -8.06 10.97
N MET A 75 5.73 -8.52 10.88
CA MET A 75 4.77 -8.42 11.98
C MET A 75 5.26 -9.14 13.23
N ASP A 76 5.74 -10.38 13.07
CA ASP A 76 6.24 -11.20 14.18
C ASP A 76 7.53 -10.61 14.78
N LYS A 77 8.49 -10.22 13.92
CA LYS A 77 9.76 -9.61 14.33
C LYS A 77 9.54 -8.33 15.15
N GLU A 78 8.64 -7.48 14.69
CA GLU A 78 8.37 -6.17 15.30
C GLU A 78 7.21 -6.21 16.31
N LYS A 79 6.61 -7.39 16.55
CA LYS A 79 5.48 -7.61 17.45
C LYS A 79 4.30 -6.68 17.16
N ILE A 80 3.94 -6.58 15.88
CA ILE A 80 2.86 -5.72 15.40
C ILE A 80 1.61 -6.55 15.20
N SER A 81 0.51 -6.10 15.81
CA SER A 81 -0.80 -6.72 15.66
C SER A 81 -1.45 -6.36 14.32
N VAL A 82 -2.37 -7.20 13.86
CA VAL A 82 -2.97 -7.12 12.52
C VAL A 82 -3.74 -5.81 12.29
N GLU A 83 -4.35 -5.22 13.30
CA GLU A 83 -5.03 -3.93 13.21
C GLU A 83 -4.09 -2.73 13.03
N ASN A 84 -2.80 -2.93 13.29
CA ASN A 84 -1.74 -1.91 13.15
C ASN A 84 -0.94 -2.02 11.84
N ILE A 85 -1.33 -2.89 10.93
CA ILE A 85 -0.79 -2.89 9.57
C ILE A 85 -1.67 -2.04 8.65
N LEU A 86 -1.08 -1.45 7.62
CA LEU A 86 -1.78 -0.81 6.53
C LEU A 86 -1.18 -1.31 5.21
N VAL A 87 -1.95 -2.06 4.47
CA VAL A 87 -1.56 -2.54 3.13
C VAL A 87 -1.99 -1.50 2.10
N ILE A 88 -1.06 -1.09 1.22
CA ILE A 88 -1.33 -0.13 0.15
C ILE A 88 -1.16 -0.83 -1.18
N LEU A 89 -2.17 -0.78 -2.03
CA LEU A 89 -2.20 -1.52 -3.29
C LEU A 89 -2.99 -0.79 -4.37
N ASP A 90 -2.72 -1.16 -5.62
CA ASP A 90 -3.54 -0.79 -6.78
C ASP A 90 -4.86 -1.56 -6.80
N ASP A 91 -5.90 -0.93 -7.35
CA ASP A 91 -7.21 -1.54 -7.44
C ASP A 91 -7.96 -1.15 -8.72
N LEU A 92 -8.21 -2.15 -9.56
CA LEU A 92 -8.96 -2.02 -10.81
C LEU A 92 -10.45 -1.72 -10.60
N ALA A 93 -11.02 -2.16 -9.47
CA ALA A 93 -12.43 -1.95 -9.15
C ALA A 93 -12.72 -0.56 -8.55
N VAL A 94 -11.68 0.23 -8.29
CA VAL A 94 -11.79 1.61 -7.80
C VAL A 94 -11.43 2.57 -8.94
N PRO A 95 -12.29 3.56 -9.25
CA PRO A 95 -11.99 4.55 -10.29
C PRO A 95 -10.66 5.26 -10.05
N LEU A 96 -10.04 5.74 -11.15
CA LEU A 96 -8.76 6.44 -11.10
C LEU A 96 -8.81 7.66 -10.16
N GLU A 97 -9.95 8.36 -10.10
CA GLU A 97 -10.16 9.56 -9.29
C GLU A 97 -10.46 9.27 -7.81
N LYS A 98 -10.21 8.03 -7.33
CA LYS A 98 -10.55 7.66 -5.95
C LYS A 98 -9.44 6.92 -5.24
N LEU A 99 -9.43 7.14 -3.93
CA LEU A 99 -8.78 6.30 -2.92
C LEU A 99 -9.87 5.67 -2.06
N ARG A 100 -9.66 4.43 -1.60
CA ARG A 100 -10.60 3.75 -0.72
C ARG A 100 -9.88 3.01 0.40
N LEU A 101 -10.09 3.44 1.63
CA LEU A 101 -9.59 2.74 2.81
C LEU A 101 -10.67 1.80 3.35
N ARG A 102 -10.30 0.58 3.70
CA ARG A 102 -11.16 -0.44 4.30
C ARG A 102 -10.46 -1.12 5.47
N LYS A 103 -11.24 -1.52 6.48
CA LYS A 103 -10.74 -2.31 7.63
C LYS A 103 -10.46 -3.76 7.26
N GLY A 104 -11.08 -4.28 6.21
CA GLY A 104 -11.00 -5.65 5.76
C GLY A 104 -11.72 -5.86 4.43
N GLY A 105 -11.89 -7.12 4.04
CA GLY A 105 -12.64 -7.54 2.85
C GLY A 105 -11.92 -8.59 2.00
N SER A 106 -12.53 -9.04 0.92
CA SER A 106 -11.96 -9.99 -0.02
C SER A 106 -10.73 -9.44 -0.75
N ASP A 107 -9.93 -10.33 -1.31
CA ASP A 107 -8.74 -9.99 -2.11
C ASP A 107 -9.07 -9.35 -3.46
N GLY A 108 -10.31 -9.52 -3.96
CA GLY A 108 -10.74 -8.97 -5.25
C GLY A 108 -9.93 -9.47 -6.45
N GLY A 109 -9.31 -10.64 -6.34
CA GLY A 109 -8.43 -11.22 -7.34
C GLY A 109 -6.99 -10.70 -7.31
N HIS A 110 -6.63 -9.85 -6.33
CA HIS A 110 -5.26 -9.36 -6.18
C HIS A 110 -4.37 -10.40 -5.49
N ASN A 111 -3.42 -10.97 -6.22
CA ASN A 111 -2.57 -12.07 -5.73
C ASN A 111 -1.78 -11.73 -4.45
N GLY A 112 -1.36 -10.48 -4.28
CA GLY A 112 -0.69 -10.03 -3.06
C GLY A 112 -1.61 -10.07 -1.84
N LEU A 113 -2.86 -9.61 -1.97
CA LEU A 113 -3.86 -9.70 -0.90
C LEU A 113 -4.21 -11.15 -0.57
N LYS A 114 -4.38 -12.00 -1.59
CA LYS A 114 -4.62 -13.43 -1.41
C LYS A 114 -3.52 -14.07 -0.57
N SER A 115 -2.26 -13.82 -0.92
CA SER A 115 -1.11 -14.32 -0.16
C SER A 115 -1.10 -13.82 1.30
N ILE A 116 -1.43 -12.54 1.53
CA ILE A 116 -1.49 -11.98 2.89
C ILE A 116 -2.62 -12.64 3.68
N GLN A 117 -3.81 -12.78 3.09
CA GLN A 117 -4.96 -13.41 3.75
C GLN A 117 -4.70 -14.87 4.11
N GLU A 118 -4.06 -15.63 3.22
CA GLU A 118 -3.68 -17.03 3.47
C GLU A 118 -2.71 -17.14 4.66
N VAL A 119 -1.66 -16.31 4.69
CA VAL A 119 -0.63 -16.38 5.73
C VAL A 119 -1.10 -15.83 7.08
N LEU A 120 -1.92 -14.77 7.09
CA LEU A 120 -2.48 -14.19 8.30
C LEU A 120 -3.75 -14.90 8.78
N SER A 121 -4.34 -15.78 7.96
CA SER A 121 -5.60 -16.48 8.22
C SER A 121 -6.76 -15.51 8.57
N THR A 122 -6.75 -14.32 7.98
CA THR A 122 -7.79 -13.31 8.19
C THR A 122 -7.91 -12.38 6.98
N VAL A 123 -9.10 -11.84 6.80
CA VAL A 123 -9.40 -10.77 5.84
C VAL A 123 -9.54 -9.40 6.52
N ASP A 124 -9.45 -9.37 7.85
CA ASP A 124 -9.70 -8.19 8.68
C ASP A 124 -8.37 -7.48 9.02
N TYR A 125 -7.85 -6.74 8.04
CA TYR A 125 -6.72 -5.82 8.21
C TYR A 125 -6.91 -4.58 7.34
N PRO A 126 -6.44 -3.41 7.81
CA PRO A 126 -6.54 -2.15 7.07
C PRO A 126 -5.83 -2.19 5.72
N ARG A 127 -6.54 -1.73 4.66
CA ARG A 127 -5.98 -1.63 3.32
C ARG A 127 -6.40 -0.34 2.63
N LEU A 128 -5.44 0.38 2.08
CA LEU A 128 -5.65 1.52 1.22
C LEU A 128 -5.61 1.07 -0.24
N ARG A 129 -6.77 1.09 -0.89
CA ARG A 129 -6.96 0.72 -2.29
C ARG A 129 -6.80 1.98 -3.14
N PHE A 130 -5.70 2.05 -3.88
CA PHE A 130 -5.42 3.14 -4.79
C PHE A 130 -6.10 2.84 -6.13
N GLY A 131 -7.16 3.57 -6.45
CA GLY A 131 -7.91 3.37 -7.69
C GLY A 131 -7.02 3.62 -8.91
N ILE A 132 -7.01 2.66 -9.83
CA ILE A 132 -6.31 2.76 -11.11
C ILE A 132 -7.29 2.68 -12.30
N GLY A 133 -8.59 2.42 -12.00
CA GLY A 133 -9.60 2.21 -13.02
C GLY A 133 -9.42 0.90 -13.78
N ASN A 134 -10.26 0.70 -14.78
CA ASN A 134 -10.29 -0.53 -15.58
C ASN A 134 -10.47 -0.24 -17.08
N ASN A 135 -9.98 0.89 -17.54
CA ASN A 135 -10.11 1.30 -18.95
C ASN A 135 -9.06 0.61 -19.84
N PHE A 136 -9.26 -0.69 -20.08
CA PHE A 136 -8.43 -1.50 -20.97
C PHE A 136 -9.28 -2.54 -21.70
N PRO A 137 -8.84 -3.01 -22.90
CA PRO A 137 -9.54 -4.06 -23.65
C PRO A 137 -9.55 -5.39 -22.89
N LYS A 138 -10.57 -6.21 -23.13
CA LYS A 138 -10.65 -7.56 -22.56
C LYS A 138 -9.38 -8.36 -22.86
N GLY A 139 -8.79 -8.98 -21.83
CA GLY A 139 -7.57 -9.78 -21.96
C GLY A 139 -6.26 -8.99 -21.75
N HIS A 140 -6.30 -7.64 -21.70
CA HIS A 140 -5.12 -6.78 -21.53
C HIS A 140 -4.92 -6.25 -20.10
N GLN A 141 -5.51 -6.90 -19.10
CA GLN A 141 -5.39 -6.49 -17.71
C GLN A 141 -3.93 -6.46 -17.24
N SER A 142 -3.16 -7.49 -17.59
CA SER A 142 -1.74 -7.57 -17.20
C SER A 142 -0.93 -6.41 -17.77
N ASP A 143 -1.09 -6.13 -19.06
CA ASP A 143 -0.40 -5.03 -19.74
C ASP A 143 -0.78 -3.68 -19.12
N PHE A 144 -2.04 -3.50 -18.75
CA PHE A 144 -2.53 -2.27 -18.13
C PHE A 144 -1.93 -2.05 -16.74
N VAL A 145 -1.94 -3.05 -15.86
CA VAL A 145 -1.41 -2.90 -14.49
C VAL A 145 0.11 -2.77 -14.48
N LEU A 146 0.81 -3.43 -15.40
CA LEU A 146 2.26 -3.33 -15.56
C LEU A 146 2.69 -2.13 -16.41
N GLY A 147 1.73 -1.41 -16.99
CA GLY A 147 1.96 -0.19 -17.74
C GLY A 147 2.25 1.02 -16.85
N LYS A 148 3.00 1.96 -17.39
CA LYS A 148 3.26 3.27 -16.75
C LYS A 148 2.03 4.17 -16.83
N TRP A 149 2.00 5.19 -15.98
CA TRP A 149 1.00 6.25 -16.03
C TRP A 149 1.13 7.05 -17.34
N LYS A 150 0.00 7.48 -17.88
CA LYS A 150 -0.02 8.42 -18.99
C LYS A 150 0.30 9.83 -18.46
N LYS A 151 0.87 10.68 -19.29
CA LYS A 151 1.22 12.07 -18.89
C LYS A 151 0.04 12.85 -18.32
N GLU A 152 -1.15 12.67 -18.89
CA GLU A 152 -2.37 13.29 -18.39
C GLU A 152 -2.85 12.75 -17.03
N GLU A 153 -2.46 11.53 -16.64
CA GLU A 153 -2.80 10.92 -15.36
C GLU A 153 -1.83 11.34 -14.23
N GLU A 154 -0.59 11.68 -14.56
CA GLU A 154 0.49 11.95 -13.60
C GLU A 154 0.14 13.04 -12.55
N PRO A 155 -0.48 14.18 -12.90
CA PRO A 155 -0.86 15.19 -11.91
C PRO A 155 -1.85 14.66 -10.87
N LEU A 156 -2.85 13.90 -11.31
CA LEU A 156 -3.84 13.27 -10.43
C LEU A 156 -3.18 12.20 -9.55
N VAL A 157 -2.33 11.37 -10.13
CA VAL A 157 -1.58 10.33 -9.37
C VAL A 157 -0.74 10.98 -8.26
N LYS A 158 -0.07 12.09 -8.55
CA LYS A 158 0.71 12.84 -7.56
C LYS A 158 -0.16 13.34 -6.42
N LEU A 159 -1.30 13.97 -6.71
CA LEU A 159 -2.26 14.43 -5.69
C LEU A 159 -2.75 13.26 -4.81
N LYS A 160 -3.00 12.11 -5.42
CA LYS A 160 -3.43 10.90 -4.70
C LYS A 160 -2.31 10.29 -3.84
N ILE A 161 -1.05 10.36 -4.28
CA ILE A 161 0.10 9.97 -3.46
C ILE A 161 0.17 10.87 -2.22
N ASP A 162 0.09 12.19 -2.39
CA ASP A 162 0.11 13.14 -1.27
C ASP A 162 -1.05 12.88 -0.31
N LYS A 163 -2.25 12.63 -0.83
CA LYS A 163 -3.42 12.25 -0.01
C LYS A 163 -3.24 10.91 0.71
N SER A 164 -2.58 9.95 0.07
CA SER A 164 -2.27 8.66 0.70
C SER A 164 -1.31 8.81 1.88
N ILE A 165 -0.38 9.77 1.83
CA ILE A 165 0.47 10.12 2.97
C ILE A 165 -0.37 10.68 4.13
N GLU A 166 -1.34 11.56 3.87
CA GLU A 166 -2.28 12.03 4.90
C GLU A 166 -3.09 10.87 5.51
N VAL A 167 -3.48 9.88 4.70
CA VAL A 167 -4.18 8.68 5.20
C VAL A 167 -3.28 7.89 6.15
N ILE A 168 -2.01 7.70 5.82
CA ILE A 168 -1.02 7.05 6.70
C ILE A 168 -0.91 7.79 8.03
N GLU A 169 -0.78 9.11 7.98
CA GLU A 169 -0.65 9.99 9.14
C GLU A 169 -1.93 9.95 10.02
N ASN A 170 -3.11 10.04 9.41
CA ASN A 170 -4.40 9.95 10.11
C ASN A 170 -4.65 8.57 10.70
N PHE A 171 -4.32 7.51 9.96
CA PHE A 171 -4.40 6.13 10.45
C PHE A 171 -3.55 5.94 11.71
N ALA A 172 -2.36 6.54 11.75
CA ALA A 172 -1.45 6.44 12.88
C ALA A 172 -1.89 7.26 14.11
N THR A 173 -2.54 8.40 13.91
CA THR A 173 -2.89 9.33 14.99
C THR A 173 -4.33 9.19 15.47
N GLN A 174 -5.27 8.95 14.56
CA GLN A 174 -6.72 8.97 14.81
C GLN A 174 -7.37 7.58 14.60
N GLY A 175 -6.62 6.62 14.07
CA GLY A 175 -7.12 5.27 13.79
C GLY A 175 -7.83 5.14 12.44
N VAL A 176 -8.15 3.89 12.10
CA VAL A 176 -8.66 3.52 10.78
C VAL A 176 -10.03 4.13 10.46
N THR A 177 -10.93 4.24 11.45
CA THR A 177 -12.28 4.78 11.23
C THR A 177 -12.24 6.25 10.84
N PHE A 178 -11.45 7.06 11.53
CA PHE A 178 -11.26 8.46 11.18
C PHE A 178 -10.64 8.61 9.79
N ALA A 179 -9.55 7.89 9.51
CA ALA A 179 -8.88 7.93 8.22
C ALA A 179 -9.83 7.51 7.07
N MET A 180 -10.69 6.50 7.28
CA MET A 180 -11.72 6.09 6.31
C MET A 180 -12.70 7.22 6.00
N ASN A 181 -13.21 7.91 7.01
CA ASN A 181 -14.17 9.00 6.84
C ASN A 181 -13.55 10.17 6.05
N GLN A 182 -12.27 10.45 6.28
CA GLN A 182 -11.56 11.52 5.57
C GLN A 182 -11.28 11.19 4.10
N VAL A 183 -10.88 9.96 3.78
CA VAL A 183 -10.43 9.63 2.43
C VAL A 183 -11.55 9.11 1.52
N ASN A 184 -12.49 8.32 2.04
CA ASN A 184 -13.52 7.68 1.21
C ASN A 184 -14.51 8.68 0.60
N ASN A 185 -14.69 9.84 1.22
CA ASN A 185 -15.55 10.93 0.75
C ASN A 185 -14.77 12.03 -0.03
N HIS A 186 -13.45 11.89 -0.13
CA HIS A 186 -12.62 12.85 -0.84
C HIS A 186 -12.85 12.76 -2.36
N LYS A 187 -12.93 13.91 -3.01
CA LYS A 187 -12.99 14.05 -4.48
C LYS A 187 -11.69 14.69 -4.94
N PHE A 188 -11.08 14.09 -5.92
CA PHE A 188 -9.88 14.61 -6.58
C PHE A 188 -10.23 15.40 -7.83
#